data_2a2d7d8f33be6bdcc7b45e0bbfa14880
#
_entry.id   2a2d7d8f33be6bdcc7b45e0bbfa14880
#
_cell.length_a   1.000
_cell.length_b   1.000
_cell.length_c   1.000
_cell.angle_alpha   90.00
_cell.angle_beta   90.00
_cell.angle_gamma   90.00
#
_symmetry.space_group_name_H-M   'P 1'
#
loop_
_entity.id
_entity.type
_entity.pdbx_description
1 polymer ?
#
loop_
_entity_poly.entity_id
_entity_poly.type
_entity_poly.pdbx_seq_one_letter_code
_entity_poly.pdbx_strand_id
1 'polypeptide(L)'
;MALVEYQRTTDESRLMALCALSAAGVLRIATTSFMLQWTHSVEKIPWQEDWQVTPAGFVLTQARVQGSGAGMEPSEGAVLRDGWYHYVPKIPPRQELVLAASGETVSGWKLCANGQCHELGTTAEQPIKITQCQ
;
A
#
# COMPACT_ATOMS: atom_id res chain seq x y z
N MET A 1 -3.46 30.23 22.28
CA MET A 1 -4.45 29.14 22.14
C MET A 1 -4.43 28.56 20.74
N ALA A 2 -4.54 29.39 19.71
CA ALA A 2 -4.48 28.91 18.33
C ALA A 2 -3.15 28.21 17.99
N LEU A 3 -2.05 28.71 18.51
CA LEU A 3 -0.74 28.11 18.31
C LEU A 3 -0.63 26.71 18.89
N VAL A 4 -1.27 26.49 20.05
CA VAL A 4 -1.25 25.18 20.70
C VAL A 4 -2.03 24.17 19.87
N GLU A 5 -3.17 24.59 19.33
CA GLU A 5 -3.97 23.70 18.46
C GLU A 5 -3.25 23.37 17.17
N TYR A 6 -2.58 24.35 16.58
CA TYR A 6 -1.81 24.12 15.36
C TYR A 6 -0.67 23.13 15.60
N GLN A 7 0.04 23.31 16.72
CA GLN A 7 1.13 22.38 17.06
C GLN A 7 0.61 20.97 17.32
N ARG A 8 -0.55 20.85 17.94
CA ARG A 8 -1.16 19.56 18.21
C ARG A 8 -1.48 18.83 16.91
N THR A 9 -2.06 19.52 15.93
CA THR A 9 -2.36 18.94 14.63
C THR A 9 -1.08 18.47 13.94
N THR A 10 -0.03 19.28 13.98
CA THR A 10 1.25 18.93 13.41
C THR A 10 1.86 17.69 14.10
N ASP A 11 1.73 17.65 15.42
CA ASP A 11 2.24 16.51 16.19
C ASP A 11 1.47 15.23 15.86
N GLU A 12 0.16 15.32 15.68
CA GLU A 12 -0.64 14.17 15.28
C GLU A 12 -0.18 13.63 13.93
N SER A 13 0.10 14.51 12.98
CA SER A 13 0.60 14.11 11.68
C SER A 13 1.96 13.42 11.79
N ARG A 14 2.83 13.91 12.65
CA ARG A 14 4.15 13.30 12.88
C ARG A 14 4.07 11.94 13.56
N LEU A 15 3.00 11.73 14.34
CA LEU A 15 2.82 10.46 15.04
C LEU A 15 2.24 9.37 14.16
N MET A 16 1.77 9.72 12.97
CA MET A 16 1.23 8.73 12.06
C MET A 16 2.33 7.82 11.55
N ALA A 17 2.09 6.52 11.66
CA ALA A 17 3.02 5.51 11.23
C ALA A 17 2.27 4.25 10.86
N LEU A 18 2.89 3.44 10.02
CA LEU A 18 2.43 2.09 9.77
C LEU A 18 3.43 1.10 10.36
N CYS A 19 2.92 -0.06 10.73
CA CYS A 19 3.74 -1.17 11.18
C CYS A 19 3.39 -2.39 10.36
N ALA A 20 4.39 -3.00 9.74
CA ALA A 20 4.24 -4.23 8.99
C ALA A 20 4.79 -5.38 9.83
N LEU A 21 3.92 -6.32 10.17
CA LEU A 21 4.26 -7.47 11.00
C LEU A 21 4.47 -8.68 10.09
N SER A 22 5.67 -9.23 10.12
CA SER A 22 6.04 -10.39 9.31
C SER A 22 6.87 -11.34 10.16
N ALA A 23 7.26 -12.47 9.57
CA ALA A 23 8.13 -13.43 10.25
C ALA A 23 9.49 -12.81 10.62
N ALA A 24 9.94 -11.79 9.88
CA ALA A 24 11.20 -11.10 10.17
C ALA A 24 11.09 -10.12 11.33
N GLY A 25 9.88 -9.84 11.82
CA GLY A 25 9.65 -8.90 12.92
C GLY A 25 8.72 -7.79 12.53
N VAL A 26 8.91 -6.62 13.14
CA VAL A 26 8.06 -5.45 12.92
C VAL A 26 8.87 -4.37 12.20
N LEU A 27 8.37 -3.95 11.04
CA LEU A 27 8.91 -2.81 10.32
C LEU A 27 8.00 -1.61 10.58
N ARG A 28 8.53 -0.57 11.22
CA ARG A 28 7.77 0.65 11.51
C ARG A 28 8.23 1.76 10.60
N ILE A 29 7.27 2.42 9.95
CA ILE A 29 7.57 3.54 9.05
C ILE A 29 6.68 4.72 9.44
N ALA A 30 7.30 5.83 9.81
CA ALA A 30 6.59 7.08 10.08
C ALA A 30 6.27 7.73 8.73
N THR A 31 4.99 7.74 8.36
CA THR A 31 4.57 8.27 7.07
C THR A 31 3.06 8.50 7.06
N THR A 32 2.62 9.39 6.18
CA THR A 32 1.19 9.61 5.93
C THR A 32 0.75 9.01 4.60
N SER A 33 1.68 8.45 3.82
CA SER A 33 1.34 7.82 2.54
C SER A 33 2.36 6.76 2.19
N PHE A 34 1.93 5.75 1.45
CA PHE A 34 2.81 4.69 0.99
C PHE A 34 2.25 4.06 -0.27
N MET A 35 3.09 3.31 -0.97
CA MET A 35 2.73 2.57 -2.16
C MET A 35 2.99 1.10 -1.93
N LEU A 36 2.05 0.25 -2.35
CA LEU A 36 2.23 -1.20 -2.40
C LEU A 36 2.31 -1.64 -3.85
N GLN A 37 3.23 -2.56 -4.10
CA GLN A 37 3.38 -3.15 -5.42
C GLN A 37 3.53 -4.66 -5.29
N TRP A 38 2.89 -5.38 -6.20
CA TRP A 38 3.10 -6.82 -6.34
C TRP A 38 2.99 -7.17 -7.83
N THR A 39 3.49 -8.36 -8.17
CA THR A 39 3.41 -8.86 -9.53
C THR A 39 2.42 -10.01 -9.56
N HIS A 40 1.45 -9.94 -10.47
CA HIS A 40 0.44 -10.97 -10.62
C HIS A 40 1.12 -12.29 -10.99
N SER A 41 0.77 -13.38 -10.31
CA SER A 41 1.48 -14.65 -10.47
C SER A 41 1.30 -15.29 -11.84
N VAL A 42 0.14 -15.11 -12.44
CA VAL A 42 -0.18 -15.71 -13.75
C VAL A 42 0.21 -14.78 -14.88
N GLU A 43 -0.29 -13.54 -14.84
CA GLU A 43 -0.06 -12.57 -15.92
C GLU A 43 1.34 -11.95 -15.86
N LYS A 44 1.98 -12.02 -14.69
CA LYS A 44 3.32 -11.49 -14.45
C LYS A 44 3.43 -10.00 -14.76
N ILE A 45 2.36 -9.27 -14.50
CA ILE A 45 2.33 -7.82 -14.65
C ILE A 45 2.26 -7.16 -13.29
N PRO A 46 2.90 -6.00 -13.13
CA PRO A 46 2.89 -5.32 -11.83
C PRO A 46 1.58 -4.57 -11.59
N TRP A 47 1.18 -4.58 -10.31
CA TRP A 47 0.07 -3.83 -9.77
C TRP A 47 0.61 -2.89 -8.72
N GLN A 48 0.09 -1.66 -8.68
CA GLN A 48 0.49 -0.68 -7.69
C GLN A 48 -0.73 -0.03 -7.08
N GLU A 49 -0.64 0.25 -5.78
CA GLU A 49 -1.69 0.92 -5.01
C GLU A 49 -1.08 2.02 -4.18
N ASP A 50 -1.67 3.22 -4.26
CA ASP A 50 -1.28 4.35 -3.43
C ASP A 50 -2.26 4.47 -2.27
N TRP A 51 -1.73 4.48 -1.06
CA TRP A 51 -2.51 4.52 0.16
C TRP A 51 -2.15 5.74 1.01
N GLN A 52 -3.11 6.24 1.75
CA GLN A 52 -2.90 7.26 2.77
C GLN A 52 -3.19 6.69 4.15
N VAL A 53 -2.39 7.11 5.12
CA VAL A 53 -2.60 6.77 6.53
C VAL A 53 -3.39 7.92 7.15
N THR A 54 -4.62 7.64 7.57
CA THR A 54 -5.51 8.67 8.15
C THR A 54 -6.03 8.20 9.50
N PRO A 55 -6.59 9.12 10.31
CA PRO A 55 -7.23 8.69 11.56
C PRO A 55 -8.36 7.69 11.37
N ALA A 56 -8.99 7.69 10.19
CA ALA A 56 -10.07 6.75 9.88
C ALA A 56 -9.56 5.39 9.40
N GLY A 57 -8.25 5.26 9.16
CA GLY A 57 -7.65 4.03 8.66
C GLY A 57 -6.84 4.28 7.40
N PHE A 58 -6.52 3.20 6.69
CA PHE A 58 -5.82 3.27 5.42
C PHE A 58 -6.82 3.55 4.31
N VAL A 59 -6.55 4.58 3.52
CA VAL A 59 -7.42 5.00 2.42
C VAL A 59 -6.71 4.78 1.10
N LEU A 60 -7.32 3.99 0.21
CA LEU A 60 -6.78 3.74 -1.13
C LEU A 60 -7.13 4.92 -2.02
N THR A 61 -6.13 5.64 -2.47
CA THR A 61 -6.34 6.85 -3.27
C THR A 61 -6.25 6.58 -4.76
N GLN A 62 -5.44 5.61 -5.18
CA GLN A 62 -5.29 5.28 -6.59
C GLN A 62 -4.72 3.87 -6.73
N ALA A 63 -5.13 3.20 -7.78
CA ALA A 63 -4.55 1.92 -8.17
C ALA A 63 -4.16 1.98 -9.64
N ARG A 64 -3.13 1.22 -10.01
CA ARG A 64 -2.71 1.08 -11.39
C ARG A 64 -2.27 -0.33 -11.66
N VAL A 65 -2.53 -0.76 -12.89
CA VAL A 65 -2.08 -2.05 -13.37
C VAL A 65 -1.46 -1.85 -14.75
N GLN A 66 -0.32 -2.48 -14.98
CA GLN A 66 0.34 -2.36 -16.27
C GLN A 66 -0.54 -3.00 -17.34
N GLY A 67 -0.79 -2.26 -18.42
CA GLY A 67 -1.63 -2.72 -19.49
C GLY A 67 -0.92 -3.75 -20.35
N SER A 68 -1.34 -5.02 -20.25
CA SER A 68 -0.79 -6.07 -21.08
C SER A 68 -1.72 -6.45 -22.22
N GLY A 69 -2.98 -6.19 -22.04
CA GLY A 69 -4.01 -6.53 -22.99
C GLY A 69 -4.54 -7.94 -22.86
N ALA A 70 -3.73 -8.90 -22.54
CA ALA A 70 -4.17 -10.30 -22.60
C ALA A 70 -4.86 -10.72 -21.29
N GLY A 71 -6.17 -10.94 -21.35
CA GLY A 71 -6.92 -11.52 -20.25
C GLY A 71 -7.20 -10.59 -19.09
N MET A 72 -6.76 -9.36 -19.16
CA MET A 72 -6.97 -8.39 -18.09
C MET A 72 -7.91 -7.29 -18.55
N GLU A 73 -9.09 -7.24 -17.99
CA GLU A 73 -10.02 -6.14 -18.26
C GLU A 73 -9.79 -5.06 -17.22
N PRO A 74 -9.57 -3.81 -17.65
CA PRO A 74 -9.40 -2.73 -16.70
C PRO A 74 -10.71 -2.44 -15.96
N SER A 75 -10.58 -1.89 -14.76
CA SER A 75 -11.75 -1.46 -14.00
C SER A 75 -12.52 -0.38 -14.76
N GLU A 76 -13.82 -0.32 -14.51
CA GLU A 76 -14.65 0.71 -15.09
C GLU A 76 -14.09 2.10 -14.74
N GLY A 77 -14.00 2.96 -15.74
CA GLY A 77 -13.46 4.30 -15.55
C GLY A 77 -11.94 4.40 -15.56
N ALA A 78 -11.26 3.26 -15.80
CA ALA A 78 -9.79 3.29 -15.86
C ALA A 78 -9.31 4.07 -17.07
N VAL A 79 -8.22 4.81 -16.89
CA VAL A 79 -7.60 5.61 -17.93
C VAL A 79 -6.20 5.05 -18.22
N LEU A 80 -5.93 4.76 -19.49
CA LEU A 80 -4.63 4.26 -19.92
C LEU A 80 -3.67 5.43 -20.13
N ARG A 81 -2.55 5.41 -19.38
CA ARG A 81 -1.47 6.41 -19.54
C ARG A 81 -0.14 5.71 -19.39
N ASP A 82 0.74 5.93 -20.35
CA ASP A 82 2.11 5.41 -20.33
C ASP A 82 2.18 3.90 -20.12
N GLY A 83 1.21 3.15 -20.65
CA GLY A 83 1.17 1.71 -20.53
C GLY A 83 0.53 1.20 -19.25
N TRP A 84 0.01 2.07 -18.41
CA TRP A 84 -0.66 1.69 -17.16
C TRP A 84 -2.10 2.15 -17.16
N TYR A 85 -3.00 1.28 -16.68
CA TYR A 85 -4.39 1.66 -16.42
C TYR A 85 -4.46 2.24 -15.02
N HIS A 86 -4.94 3.48 -14.91
CA HIS A 86 -5.10 4.20 -13.65
C HIS A 86 -6.57 4.26 -13.28
N TYR A 87 -6.90 3.97 -12.05
CA TYR A 87 -8.28 4.04 -11.56
C TYR A 87 -8.30 4.30 -10.06
N VAL A 88 -9.46 4.76 -9.58
CA VAL A 88 -9.66 5.05 -8.15
C VAL A 88 -10.72 4.09 -7.64
N PRO A 89 -10.34 3.01 -6.96
CA PRO A 89 -11.33 2.11 -6.36
C PRO A 89 -12.09 2.83 -5.25
N LYS A 90 -13.39 2.55 -5.17
CA LYS A 90 -14.24 3.14 -4.13
C LYS A 90 -14.44 2.12 -3.03
N ILE A 91 -13.51 2.09 -2.09
CA ILE A 91 -13.60 1.21 -0.93
C ILE A 91 -13.50 2.05 0.35
N PRO A 92 -14.15 1.63 1.43
CA PRO A 92 -14.06 2.36 2.68
C PRO A 92 -12.66 2.24 3.29
N PRO A 93 -12.30 3.12 4.23
CA PRO A 93 -11.02 3.01 4.93
C PRO A 93 -10.86 1.64 5.58
N ARG A 94 -9.63 1.14 5.57
CA ARG A 94 -9.29 -0.17 6.13
C ARG A 94 -8.50 0.00 7.40
N GLN A 95 -8.84 -0.78 8.44
CA GLN A 95 -8.11 -0.72 9.71
C GLN A 95 -6.79 -1.47 9.61
N GLU A 96 -6.74 -2.51 8.79
CA GLU A 96 -5.51 -3.23 8.52
C GLU A 96 -5.49 -3.72 7.08
N LEU A 97 -4.29 -3.95 6.57
CA LEU A 97 -4.08 -4.58 5.28
C LEU A 97 -3.41 -5.92 5.52
N VAL A 98 -3.94 -6.96 4.88
CA VAL A 98 -3.41 -8.31 5.03
C VAL A 98 -2.84 -8.75 3.69
N LEU A 99 -1.54 -8.97 3.65
CA LEU A 99 -0.83 -9.32 2.43
C LEU A 99 -0.49 -10.81 2.46
N ALA A 100 -1.02 -11.56 1.51
CA ALA A 100 -0.72 -12.99 1.42
C ALA A 100 0.75 -13.19 1.07
N ALA A 101 1.40 -14.11 1.77
CA ALA A 101 2.80 -14.43 1.54
C ALA A 101 2.93 -15.94 1.28
N SER A 102 2.31 -16.40 0.18
CA SER A 102 2.24 -17.80 -0.15
C SER A 102 3.53 -18.34 -0.79
N GLY A 103 4.42 -17.45 -1.23
CA GLY A 103 5.60 -17.84 -1.97
C GLY A 103 5.33 -18.07 -3.46
N GLU A 104 4.09 -17.94 -3.89
CA GLU A 104 3.71 -18.15 -5.28
C GLU A 104 3.86 -16.90 -6.14
N THR A 105 3.97 -15.73 -5.50
CA THR A 105 4.21 -14.49 -6.23
C THR A 105 5.68 -14.41 -6.66
N VAL A 106 5.92 -13.79 -7.82
CA VAL A 106 7.27 -13.73 -8.40
C VAL A 106 8.24 -12.97 -7.52
N SER A 107 7.81 -11.90 -6.87
CA SER A 107 8.71 -10.99 -6.16
C SER A 107 8.24 -10.60 -4.76
N GLY A 108 7.17 -11.24 -4.24
CA GLY A 108 6.59 -10.80 -2.98
C GLY A 108 5.95 -9.42 -3.12
N TRP A 109 5.94 -8.68 -2.01
CA TRP A 109 5.36 -7.34 -1.96
C TRP A 109 6.46 -6.31 -1.81
N LYS A 110 6.27 -5.16 -2.46
CA LYS A 110 7.16 -4.02 -2.28
C LYS A 110 6.34 -2.90 -1.64
N LEU A 111 6.81 -2.43 -0.48
CA LEU A 111 6.19 -1.31 0.22
C LEU A 111 7.15 -0.14 0.17
N CYS A 112 6.70 0.98 -0.43
CA CYS A 112 7.54 2.15 -0.62
C CYS A 112 6.96 3.36 0.10
N ALA A 113 7.79 4.04 0.88
CA ALA A 113 7.42 5.24 1.61
C ALA A 113 8.67 6.07 1.85
N ASN A 114 8.53 7.39 1.85
CA ASN A 114 9.63 8.30 2.14
C ASN A 114 10.85 8.07 1.25
N GLY A 115 10.61 7.68 0.00
CA GLY A 115 11.69 7.44 -0.95
C GLY A 115 12.44 6.13 -0.78
N GLN A 116 11.98 5.25 0.11
CA GLN A 116 12.59 3.93 0.34
C GLN A 116 11.58 2.83 0.11
N CYS A 117 12.06 1.73 -0.45
CA CYS A 117 11.23 0.56 -0.69
C CYS A 117 11.72 -0.64 0.11
N HIS A 118 10.77 -1.39 0.64
CA HIS A 118 11.04 -2.58 1.45
C HIS A 118 10.34 -3.77 0.82
N GLU A 119 11.02 -4.89 0.73
CA GLU A 119 10.41 -6.12 0.22
C GLU A 119 9.87 -6.95 1.37
N LEU A 120 8.63 -7.42 1.23
CA LEU A 120 7.92 -8.19 2.23
C LEU A 120 7.36 -9.46 1.59
N GLY A 121 7.41 -10.57 2.34
CA GLY A 121 6.81 -11.81 1.88
C GLY A 121 7.47 -12.41 0.65
N THR A 122 8.79 -12.26 0.53
CA THR A 122 9.54 -12.85 -0.58
C THR A 122 9.63 -14.37 -0.48
N THR A 123 9.42 -14.90 0.72
CA THR A 123 9.33 -16.35 0.96
C THR A 123 7.99 -16.65 1.62
N ALA A 124 7.54 -17.89 1.53
CA ALA A 124 6.27 -18.30 2.11
C ALA A 124 6.28 -18.12 3.62
N GLU A 125 5.26 -17.47 4.15
CA GLU A 125 5.10 -17.22 5.59
C GLU A 125 3.64 -16.95 5.90
N GLN A 126 3.33 -16.70 7.17
CA GLN A 126 1.99 -16.22 7.56
C GLN A 126 1.71 -14.89 6.88
N PRO A 127 0.43 -14.57 6.63
CA PRO A 127 0.10 -13.28 6.00
C PRO A 127 0.71 -12.12 6.76
N ILE A 128 1.21 -11.14 6.01
CA ILE A 128 1.81 -9.94 6.58
C ILE A 128 0.69 -8.95 6.88
N LYS A 129 0.68 -8.42 8.10
CA LYS A 129 -0.35 -7.46 8.51
C LYS A 129 0.26 -6.07 8.59
N ILE A 130 -0.40 -5.12 7.94
CA ILE A 130 -0.03 -3.72 8.01
C ILE A 130 -1.10 -3.02 8.84
N THR A 131 -0.68 -2.39 9.93
CA THR A 131 -1.58 -1.70 10.85
C THR A 131 -1.05 -0.31 11.12
N GLN A 132 -1.91 0.57 11.63
CA GLN A 132 -1.46 1.85 12.15
C GLN A 132 -0.79 1.63 13.50
N CYS A 133 0.29 2.37 13.74
CA CYS A 133 1.00 2.32 15.00
C CYS A 133 1.61 3.70 15.29
N GLN A 134 2.16 3.85 16.48
CA GLN A 134 2.79 5.10 16.88
C GLN A 134 4.27 4.95 17.12
#